data_2ba857f3335e9bb97c262ae87c638249
#
_entry.id   2ba857f3335e9bb97c262ae87c638249
#
_cell.length_a   1.000
_cell.length_b   1.000
_cell.length_c   1.000
_cell.angle_alpha   90.00
_cell.angle_beta   90.00
_cell.angle_gamma   90.00
#
_symmetry.space_group_name_H-M   'P 1'
#
loop_
_entity.id
_entity.type
_entity.pdbx_description
1 polymer ?
#
loop_
_entity_poly.entity_id
_entity_poly.type
_entity_poly.pdbx_seq_one_letter_code
_entity_poly.pdbx_strand_id
1 'polypeptide(L)'
;MNSSRLLIAAVCVLLFPLNALAACSKNQPGWLWNYNGEMAGKYRIRMTLVFAGEEVSGVYFYASQLKDIPLRGRMVDATHVRLEELDASGTPVATFEAEFPEQDPDSAFGDSALECEVIRGTWRKAGSDTALPVYLQMEGGTSGSIKHRYAAIGVRDPETLHRNSQAFWLAVKRDDRKTAASLIRYPIRVDTSAGRKRYTSAEELLADYELIFTPVFRESIAKGLPRNMFVRDQGAMLGSGQVWFGADGKVTALNNY
;
A
#
# COMPACT_ATOMS: atom_id res chain seq x y z
N MET A 1 65.09 -37.83 35.51
CA MET A 1 64.86 -36.47 35.06
C MET A 1 63.77 -36.55 34.00
N ASN A 2 62.49 -36.34 34.40
CA ASN A 2 61.32 -36.35 33.48
C ASN A 2 60.87 -34.93 33.25
N SER A 3 60.98 -34.48 32.05
CA SER A 3 60.49 -33.16 31.62
C SER A 3 59.09 -33.33 31.03
N SER A 4 58.08 -32.97 31.80
CA SER A 4 56.68 -32.89 31.34
C SER A 4 56.51 -31.61 30.53
N ARG A 5 56.23 -31.73 29.23
CA ARG A 5 55.82 -30.61 28.35
C ARG A 5 54.31 -30.42 28.49
N LEU A 6 53.89 -29.27 29.04
CA LEU A 6 52.51 -28.81 29.07
C LEU A 6 52.16 -28.27 27.66
N LEU A 7 51.20 -28.91 26.97
CA LEU A 7 50.61 -28.42 25.77
C LEU A 7 49.42 -27.49 26.14
N ILE A 8 49.56 -26.18 25.92
CA ILE A 8 48.48 -25.21 26.05
C ILE A 8 47.72 -25.22 24.72
N ALA A 9 46.53 -25.81 24.72
CA ALA A 9 45.60 -25.71 23.59
C ALA A 9 44.89 -24.35 23.62
N ALA A 10 45.25 -23.49 22.66
CA ALA A 10 44.55 -22.24 22.47
C ALA A 10 43.19 -22.52 21.80
N VAL A 11 42.12 -22.33 22.56
CA VAL A 11 40.74 -22.36 22.03
C VAL A 11 40.48 -21.02 21.33
N CYS A 12 40.56 -21.00 20.00
CA CYS A 12 40.05 -19.89 19.19
C CYS A 12 38.51 -19.93 19.23
N VAL A 13 37.90 -19.08 20.05
CA VAL A 13 36.47 -18.79 19.98
C VAL A 13 36.24 -17.95 18.76
N LEU A 14 35.78 -18.55 17.66
CA LEU A 14 35.22 -17.86 16.49
C LEU A 14 33.93 -17.17 16.92
N LEU A 15 34.02 -15.88 17.20
CA LEU A 15 32.88 -14.99 17.29
C LEU A 15 32.28 -14.86 15.90
N PHE A 16 31.33 -15.72 15.54
CA PHE A 16 30.44 -15.46 14.43
C PHE A 16 29.60 -14.23 14.80
N PRO A 17 29.56 -13.18 13.94
CA PRO A 17 28.59 -12.14 14.16
C PRO A 17 27.22 -12.81 14.09
N LEU A 18 26.45 -12.75 15.18
CA LEU A 18 25.01 -12.97 15.12
C LEU A 18 24.50 -11.87 14.19
N ASN A 19 24.26 -12.21 12.92
CA ASN A 19 23.39 -11.41 12.10
C ASN A 19 22.07 -11.34 12.85
N ALA A 20 21.79 -10.20 13.46
CA ALA A 20 20.48 -9.91 14.02
C ALA A 20 19.49 -10.11 12.87
N LEU A 21 18.75 -11.21 12.93
CA LEU A 21 17.62 -11.42 12.04
C LEU A 21 16.73 -10.19 12.24
N ALA A 22 16.54 -9.42 11.16
CA ALA A 22 15.62 -8.30 11.21
C ALA A 22 14.30 -8.85 11.78
N ALA A 23 13.81 -8.25 12.86
CA ALA A 23 12.56 -8.69 13.51
C ALA A 23 11.35 -8.61 12.54
N CYS A 24 11.52 -7.86 11.45
CA CYS A 24 10.60 -7.83 10.34
C CYS A 24 10.78 -9.07 9.46
N SER A 25 10.02 -10.14 9.73
CA SER A 25 10.02 -11.37 8.92
C SER A 25 9.54 -11.15 7.47
N LYS A 26 9.11 -9.94 7.12
CA LYS A 26 8.54 -9.57 5.81
C LYS A 26 9.59 -9.20 4.76
N ASN A 27 10.84 -9.53 5.00
CA ASN A 27 11.91 -9.41 4.00
C ASN A 27 11.75 -10.47 2.90
N GLN A 28 10.73 -10.30 2.06
CA GLN A 28 10.45 -11.16 0.92
C GLN A 28 10.76 -10.40 -0.38
N PRO A 29 11.83 -10.74 -1.09
CA PRO A 29 12.15 -10.11 -2.36
C PRO A 29 10.96 -10.18 -3.34
N GLY A 30 10.62 -9.07 -3.96
CA GLY A 30 9.51 -9.01 -4.90
C GLY A 30 8.13 -8.87 -4.26
N TRP A 31 8.05 -8.52 -2.98
CA TRP A 31 6.80 -8.17 -2.31
C TRP A 31 6.67 -6.67 -2.05
N LEU A 32 5.47 -6.16 -2.24
CA LEU A 32 5.03 -4.81 -1.93
C LEU A 32 4.16 -4.85 -0.70
N TRP A 33 4.60 -4.23 0.39
CA TRP A 33 3.84 -4.14 1.63
C TRP A 33 3.12 -2.80 1.70
N ASN A 34 1.80 -2.84 1.76
CA ASN A 34 0.95 -1.65 1.73
C ASN A 34 0.49 -1.30 3.14
N TYR A 35 0.68 -0.05 3.51
CA TYR A 35 0.29 0.55 4.77
C TYR A 35 -0.65 1.73 4.54
N ASN A 36 -1.61 1.92 5.41
CA ASN A 36 -2.52 3.05 5.40
C ASN A 36 -2.62 3.66 6.80
N GLY A 37 -2.73 4.97 6.87
CA GLY A 37 -2.85 5.68 8.15
C GLY A 37 -2.69 7.18 7.99
N GLU A 38 -2.12 7.82 9.00
CA GLU A 38 -2.11 9.26 9.09
C GLU A 38 -0.75 9.83 9.51
N MET A 39 -0.48 11.03 9.02
CA MET A 39 0.57 11.92 9.48
C MET A 39 -0.06 13.09 10.24
N ALA A 40 0.45 13.38 11.45
CA ALA A 40 -0.05 14.42 12.34
C ALA A 40 -1.54 14.27 12.71
N GLY A 41 -2.11 13.06 12.69
CA GLY A 41 -3.54 12.82 12.96
C GLY A 41 -4.49 13.54 12.00
N LYS A 42 -4.00 13.97 10.85
CA LYS A 42 -4.74 14.86 9.93
C LYS A 42 -4.58 14.48 8.47
N TYR A 43 -3.37 14.16 8.07
CA TYR A 43 -3.08 13.88 6.65
C TYR A 43 -3.13 12.38 6.42
N ARG A 44 -4.22 11.90 5.85
CA ARG A 44 -4.31 10.49 5.45
C ARG A 44 -3.27 10.21 4.37
N ILE A 45 -2.42 9.21 4.62
CA ILE A 45 -1.38 8.76 3.70
C ILE A 45 -1.48 7.26 3.48
N ARG A 46 -1.00 6.81 2.33
CA ARG A 46 -0.78 5.40 2.03
C ARG A 46 0.67 5.22 1.62
N MET A 47 1.31 4.22 2.18
CA MET A 47 2.73 3.91 1.93
C MET A 47 2.86 2.49 1.41
N THR A 48 3.74 2.29 0.44
CA THR A 48 4.11 0.95 -0.06
C THR A 48 5.60 0.79 0.10
N LEU A 49 6.05 -0.24 0.81
CA LEU A 49 7.44 -0.55 1.08
C LEU A 49 7.86 -1.88 0.44
N VAL A 50 9.13 -1.94 0.05
CA VAL A 50 9.85 -3.13 -0.40
C VAL A 50 11.09 -3.28 0.46
N PHE A 51 11.26 -4.46 1.05
CA PHE A 51 12.44 -4.79 1.85
C PHE A 51 13.37 -5.70 1.06
N ALA A 52 14.65 -5.39 1.05
CA ALA A 52 15.71 -6.16 0.38
C ALA A 52 16.95 -6.22 1.29
N GLY A 53 16.95 -7.14 2.23
CA GLY A 53 17.92 -7.16 3.33
C GLY A 53 17.68 -5.96 4.26
N GLU A 54 18.73 -5.17 4.46
CA GLU A 54 18.63 -3.92 5.23
C GLU A 54 18.10 -2.75 4.39
N GLU A 55 18.13 -2.84 3.07
CA GLU A 55 17.64 -1.78 2.21
C GLU A 55 16.12 -1.76 2.16
N VAL A 56 15.56 -0.56 2.26
CA VAL A 56 14.12 -0.32 2.17
C VAL A 56 13.87 0.73 1.10
N SER A 57 13.00 0.43 0.17
CA SER A 57 12.56 1.38 -0.86
C SER A 57 11.04 1.40 -0.94
N GLY A 58 10.49 2.42 -1.54
CA GLY A 58 9.03 2.49 -1.65
C GLY A 58 8.51 3.77 -2.26
N VAL A 59 7.24 3.96 -2.04
CA VAL A 59 6.53 5.20 -2.35
C VAL A 59 5.49 5.45 -1.28
N TYR A 60 5.12 6.71 -1.07
CA TYR A 60 3.91 7.06 -0.34
C TYR A 60 3.17 8.16 -1.08
N PHE A 61 1.92 8.40 -0.72
CA PHE A 61 1.14 9.50 -1.24
C PHE A 61 0.11 9.99 -0.23
N TYR A 62 -0.23 11.27 -0.34
CA TYR A 62 -1.35 11.85 0.37
C TYR A 62 -2.66 11.48 -0.34
N ALA A 63 -3.65 11.00 0.42
CA ALA A 63 -4.97 10.65 -0.11
C ALA A 63 -5.66 11.80 -0.86
N SER A 64 -5.33 13.05 -0.51
CA SER A 64 -5.82 14.26 -1.17
C SER A 64 -5.18 14.53 -2.53
N GLN A 65 -3.99 13.96 -2.82
CA GLN A 65 -3.21 14.27 -4.02
C GLN A 65 -3.07 13.08 -4.98
N LEU A 66 -3.08 11.84 -4.46
CA LEU A 66 -2.96 10.60 -5.23
C LEU A 66 -1.72 10.60 -6.17
N LYS A 67 -0.60 11.16 -5.71
CA LYS A 67 0.65 11.24 -6.44
C LYS A 67 1.75 10.61 -5.64
N ASP A 68 2.44 9.60 -6.20
CA ASP A 68 3.53 8.91 -5.54
C ASP A 68 4.71 9.84 -5.26
N ILE A 69 5.22 9.76 -4.06
CA ILE A 69 6.43 10.40 -3.57
C ILE A 69 7.41 9.28 -3.27
N PRO A 70 8.57 9.24 -3.94
CA PRO A 70 9.53 8.16 -3.77
C PRO A 70 10.17 8.16 -2.38
N LEU A 71 10.43 6.94 -1.89
CA LEU A 71 11.14 6.67 -0.64
C LEU A 71 12.36 5.79 -0.89
N ARG A 72 13.45 6.10 -0.20
CA ARG A 72 14.65 5.28 -0.11
C ARG A 72 15.15 5.29 1.33
N GLY A 73 15.63 4.16 1.82
CA GLY A 73 16.16 4.10 3.17
C GLY A 73 16.68 2.74 3.55
N ARG A 74 16.77 2.50 4.85
CA ARG A 74 17.28 1.24 5.40
C ARG A 74 16.70 0.95 6.77
N MET A 75 16.74 -0.32 7.15
CA MET A 75 16.63 -0.73 8.54
C MET A 75 17.86 -0.22 9.31
N VAL A 76 17.65 0.42 10.44
CA VAL A 76 18.70 0.90 11.34
C VAL A 76 19.12 -0.23 12.27
N ASP A 77 18.13 -1.00 12.71
CA ASP A 77 18.25 -2.23 13.50
C ASP A 77 17.08 -3.17 13.18
N ALA A 78 16.82 -4.13 14.07
CA ALA A 78 15.76 -5.12 13.88
C ALA A 78 14.35 -4.51 13.75
N THR A 79 14.10 -3.39 14.40
CA THR A 79 12.75 -2.77 14.50
C THR A 79 12.68 -1.35 13.98
N HIS A 80 13.81 -0.65 13.83
CA HIS A 80 13.82 0.74 13.39
C HIS A 80 14.17 0.89 11.92
N VAL A 81 13.44 1.78 11.25
CA VAL A 81 13.65 2.13 9.84
C VAL A 81 13.83 3.64 9.69
N ARG A 82 14.77 4.01 8.82
CA ARG A 82 14.94 5.39 8.36
C ARG A 82 14.69 5.46 6.87
N LEU A 83 13.74 6.31 6.45
CA LEU A 83 13.40 6.52 5.05
C LEU A 83 13.60 8.00 4.69
N GLU A 84 14.16 8.23 3.53
CA GLU A 84 14.29 9.55 2.91
C GLU A 84 13.18 9.72 1.87
N GLU A 85 12.43 10.83 1.99
CA GLU A 85 11.53 11.31 0.95
C GLU A 85 12.36 12.00 -0.13
N LEU A 86 12.14 11.62 -1.39
CA LEU A 86 12.89 12.15 -2.51
C LEU A 86 12.03 13.06 -3.38
N ASP A 87 12.61 14.17 -3.82
CA ASP A 87 11.99 14.99 -4.86
C ASP A 87 12.12 14.35 -6.27
N ALA A 88 11.66 15.05 -7.29
CA ALA A 88 11.71 14.59 -8.68
C ALA A 88 13.15 14.42 -9.21
N SER A 89 14.15 15.06 -8.60
CA SER A 89 15.56 14.93 -8.94
C SER A 89 16.25 13.77 -8.20
N GLY A 90 15.54 13.13 -7.24
CA GLY A 90 16.10 12.10 -6.36
C GLY A 90 16.84 12.67 -5.15
N THR A 91 16.69 13.97 -4.86
CA THR A 91 17.29 14.63 -3.71
C THR A 91 16.42 14.44 -2.47
N PRO A 92 17.01 14.06 -1.30
CA PRO A 92 16.27 13.97 -0.05
C PRO A 92 15.71 15.34 0.40
N VAL A 93 14.40 15.41 0.65
CA VAL A 93 13.70 16.63 1.09
C VAL A 93 13.02 16.48 2.44
N ALA A 94 12.86 15.25 2.92
CA ALA A 94 12.37 14.95 4.26
C ALA A 94 12.83 13.55 4.70
N THR A 95 12.64 13.24 5.97
CA THR A 95 13.01 11.95 6.55
C THR A 95 11.87 11.41 7.42
N PHE A 96 11.60 10.11 7.28
CA PHE A 96 10.86 9.33 8.26
C PHE A 96 11.85 8.64 9.16
N GLU A 97 11.64 8.74 10.47
CA GLU A 97 12.30 7.95 11.50
C GLU A 97 11.20 7.19 12.24
N ALA A 98 11.18 5.88 12.08
CA ALA A 98 10.05 5.08 12.53
C ALA A 98 10.50 3.70 13.03
N GLU A 99 9.61 3.07 13.78
CA GLU A 99 9.76 1.74 14.29
C GLU A 99 8.61 0.82 13.82
N PHE A 100 8.89 -0.46 13.82
CA PHE A 100 7.92 -1.54 13.76
C PHE A 100 7.78 -2.12 15.18
N PRO A 101 6.81 -1.65 15.98
CA PRO A 101 6.65 -2.12 17.35
C PRO A 101 6.26 -3.61 17.37
N GLU A 102 6.76 -4.34 18.35
CA GLU A 102 6.39 -5.75 18.54
C GLU A 102 4.94 -5.90 19.02
N GLN A 103 4.45 -4.90 19.75
CA GLN A 103 3.07 -4.81 20.24
C GLN A 103 2.59 -3.37 20.19
N ASP A 104 1.31 -3.17 19.89
CA ASP A 104 0.68 -1.86 19.86
C ASP A 104 -0.79 -1.96 20.25
N PRO A 105 -1.20 -1.39 21.43
CA PRO A 105 -2.58 -1.44 21.88
C PRO A 105 -3.57 -0.73 20.96
N ASP A 106 -3.10 0.20 20.13
CA ASP A 106 -3.91 0.94 19.17
C ASP A 106 -4.03 0.21 17.82
N SER A 107 -3.38 -0.96 17.68
CA SER A 107 -3.40 -1.74 16.46
C SER A 107 -4.76 -2.41 16.23
N ALA A 108 -5.21 -2.41 14.97
CA ALA A 108 -6.36 -3.20 14.55
C ALA A 108 -6.14 -4.73 14.69
N PHE A 109 -4.89 -5.17 14.88
CA PHE A 109 -4.51 -6.57 15.09
C PHE A 109 -4.54 -6.99 16.56
N GLY A 110 -4.86 -6.06 17.48
CA GLY A 110 -4.93 -6.31 18.93
C GLY A 110 -3.57 -6.58 19.55
N ASP A 111 -3.58 -7.42 20.61
CA ASP A 111 -2.37 -7.76 21.39
C ASP A 111 -1.46 -8.83 20.74
N SER A 112 -1.72 -9.18 19.47
CA SER A 112 -0.89 -10.14 18.74
C SER A 112 0.47 -9.54 18.39
N ALA A 113 1.49 -10.39 18.22
CA ALA A 113 2.79 -9.96 17.71
C ALA A 113 2.64 -9.33 16.32
N LEU A 114 3.11 -8.10 16.15
CA LEU A 114 2.78 -7.27 14.98
C LEU A 114 3.71 -7.46 13.79
N GLU A 115 4.72 -8.29 13.83
CA GLU A 115 5.61 -8.63 12.70
C GLU A 115 5.64 -7.60 11.55
N CYS A 116 5.97 -6.33 11.82
CA CYS A 116 5.95 -5.20 10.86
C CYS A 116 4.56 -4.76 10.38
N GLU A 117 3.52 -5.04 11.12
CA GLU A 117 2.14 -4.68 10.74
C GLU A 117 1.77 -3.23 11.08
N VAL A 118 2.56 -2.61 11.96
CA VAL A 118 2.42 -1.20 12.32
C VAL A 118 3.72 -0.46 12.05
N ILE A 119 3.62 0.77 11.57
CA ILE A 119 4.70 1.74 11.49
C ILE A 119 4.33 2.91 12.39
N ARG A 120 5.16 3.18 13.41
CA ARG A 120 5.02 4.32 14.31
C ARG A 120 6.29 5.15 14.26
N GLY A 121 6.17 6.45 14.15
CA GLY A 121 7.35 7.31 14.09
C GLY A 121 7.06 8.76 13.81
N THR A 122 8.00 9.43 13.15
CA THR A 122 7.89 10.83 12.79
C THR A 122 8.35 11.08 11.37
N TRP A 123 7.76 12.07 10.74
CA TRP A 123 8.22 12.68 9.50
C TRP A 123 8.75 14.07 9.78
N ARG A 124 9.89 14.43 9.20
CA ARG A 124 10.51 15.74 9.34
C ARG A 124 11.00 16.26 8.00
N LYS A 125 10.55 17.45 7.63
CA LYS A 125 11.07 18.14 6.44
C LYS A 125 12.52 18.58 6.66
N ALA A 126 13.36 18.50 5.64
CA ALA A 126 14.72 18.99 5.69
C ALA A 126 14.76 20.47 6.07
N GLY A 127 15.65 20.81 7.02
CA GLY A 127 15.77 22.18 7.55
C GLY A 127 14.64 22.63 8.51
N SER A 128 13.76 21.71 8.93
CA SER A 128 12.71 22.00 9.92
C SER A 128 13.01 21.33 11.26
N ASP A 129 12.76 22.05 12.35
CA ASP A 129 12.80 21.46 13.70
C ASP A 129 11.51 20.73 14.08
N THR A 130 10.43 20.93 13.30
CA THR A 130 9.13 20.31 13.56
C THR A 130 9.08 18.89 13.00
N ALA A 131 8.86 17.91 13.88
CA ALA A 131 8.56 16.54 13.53
C ALA A 131 7.05 16.30 13.62
N LEU A 132 6.48 15.67 12.60
CA LEU A 132 5.07 15.29 12.55
C LEU A 132 4.94 13.81 12.89
N PRO A 133 4.09 13.42 13.85
CA PRO A 133 3.88 12.01 14.17
C PRO A 133 3.25 11.26 12.97
N VAL A 134 3.67 10.01 12.80
CA VAL A 134 3.18 9.10 11.75
C VAL A 134 2.72 7.82 12.41
N TYR A 135 1.54 7.36 12.02
CA TYR A 135 0.98 6.07 12.42
C TYR A 135 0.34 5.40 11.22
N LEU A 136 0.84 4.21 10.86
CA LEU A 136 0.33 3.45 9.73
C LEU A 136 0.13 1.99 10.13
N GLN A 137 -0.94 1.38 9.59
CA GLN A 137 -1.23 -0.03 9.74
C GLN A 137 -1.17 -0.73 8.38
N MET A 138 -0.73 -1.98 8.37
CA MET A 138 -0.66 -2.78 7.16
C MET A 138 -2.05 -3.12 6.65
N GLU A 139 -2.25 -2.95 5.35
CA GLU A 139 -3.45 -3.42 4.65
C GLU A 139 -3.21 -4.78 3.96
N GLY A 140 -1.96 -5.17 3.80
CA GLY A 140 -1.56 -6.42 3.16
C GLY A 140 -0.39 -6.28 2.22
N GLY A 141 -0.01 -7.38 1.58
CA GLY A 141 1.08 -7.46 0.63
C GLY A 141 0.63 -8.01 -0.72
N THR A 142 1.40 -7.70 -1.76
CA THR A 142 1.21 -8.25 -3.10
C THR A 142 2.56 -8.47 -3.78
N SER A 143 2.66 -9.46 -4.64
CA SER A 143 3.86 -9.67 -5.45
C SER A 143 4.00 -8.59 -6.53
N GLY A 144 5.24 -8.18 -6.82
CA GLY A 144 5.52 -7.21 -7.87
C GLY A 144 6.68 -6.27 -7.53
N SER A 145 6.72 -5.16 -8.23
CA SER A 145 7.64 -4.05 -7.96
C SER A 145 6.88 -2.73 -8.00
N ILE A 146 7.44 -1.69 -7.44
CA ILE A 146 6.81 -0.34 -7.43
C ILE A 146 6.42 0.10 -8.86
N LYS A 147 7.29 -0.16 -9.84
CA LYS A 147 7.04 0.19 -11.25
C LYS A 147 6.00 -0.70 -11.94
N HIS A 148 5.85 -1.95 -11.48
CA HIS A 148 4.97 -2.95 -12.10
C HIS A 148 4.00 -3.56 -11.09
N ARG A 149 3.45 -2.72 -10.22
CA ARG A 149 2.59 -3.12 -9.09
C ARG A 149 1.29 -3.84 -9.49
N TYR A 150 0.90 -3.75 -10.75
CA TYR A 150 -0.29 -4.40 -11.30
C TYR A 150 0.05 -5.46 -12.39
N ALA A 151 1.31 -5.92 -12.42
CA ALA A 151 1.73 -6.91 -13.41
C ALA A 151 0.93 -8.21 -13.35
N ALA A 152 0.49 -8.61 -12.14
CA ALA A 152 -0.31 -9.82 -11.92
C ALA A 152 -1.65 -9.84 -12.71
N ILE A 153 -2.17 -8.67 -13.09
CA ILE A 153 -3.37 -8.52 -13.91
C ILE A 153 -3.08 -7.99 -15.32
N GLY A 154 -1.81 -8.08 -15.76
CA GLY A 154 -1.39 -7.72 -17.11
C GLY A 154 -1.24 -6.21 -17.38
N VAL A 155 -1.30 -5.36 -16.37
CA VAL A 155 -1.06 -3.92 -16.51
C VAL A 155 0.43 -3.65 -16.65
N ARG A 156 0.83 -3.06 -17.78
CA ARG A 156 2.23 -2.67 -18.05
C ARG A 156 2.56 -1.27 -17.55
N ASP A 157 1.60 -0.36 -17.65
CA ASP A 157 1.72 1.03 -17.19
C ASP A 157 0.72 1.31 -16.05
N PRO A 158 1.18 1.33 -14.79
CA PRO A 158 0.33 1.64 -13.64
C PRO A 158 -0.40 2.98 -13.73
N GLU A 159 0.20 3.98 -14.40
CA GLU A 159 -0.38 5.32 -14.48
C GLU A 159 -1.63 5.36 -15.36
N THR A 160 -1.73 4.49 -16.35
CA THR A 160 -2.99 4.35 -17.14
C THR A 160 -4.13 3.82 -16.27
N LEU A 161 -3.86 2.79 -15.46
CA LEU A 161 -4.85 2.30 -14.50
C LEU A 161 -5.23 3.39 -13.48
N HIS A 162 -4.23 4.10 -12.92
CA HIS A 162 -4.47 5.16 -11.95
C HIS A 162 -5.32 6.30 -12.53
N ARG A 163 -5.02 6.78 -13.76
CA ARG A 163 -5.83 7.81 -14.42
C ARG A 163 -7.29 7.39 -14.56
N ASN A 164 -7.53 6.19 -15.08
CA ASN A 164 -8.89 5.71 -15.34
C ASN A 164 -9.65 5.44 -14.04
N SER A 165 -9.03 4.81 -13.05
CA SER A 165 -9.66 4.58 -11.76
C SER A 165 -9.93 5.88 -10.99
N GLN A 166 -9.03 6.86 -11.06
CA GLN A 166 -9.23 8.18 -10.48
C GLN A 166 -10.34 8.95 -11.20
N ALA A 167 -10.40 8.88 -12.53
CA ALA A 167 -11.47 9.50 -13.31
C ALA A 167 -12.84 8.92 -12.95
N PHE A 168 -12.95 7.59 -12.85
CA PHE A 168 -14.17 6.92 -12.39
C PHE A 168 -14.56 7.34 -10.97
N TRP A 169 -13.61 7.31 -10.04
CA TRP A 169 -13.83 7.71 -8.66
C TRP A 169 -14.32 9.15 -8.54
N LEU A 170 -13.71 10.09 -9.29
CA LEU A 170 -14.13 11.49 -9.33
C LEU A 170 -15.52 11.64 -9.95
N ALA A 171 -15.82 10.92 -11.04
CA ALA A 171 -17.12 10.95 -11.70
C ALA A 171 -18.23 10.51 -10.73
N VAL A 172 -18.04 9.41 -10.01
CA VAL A 172 -19.00 8.93 -9.00
C VAL A 172 -19.17 9.95 -7.86
N LYS A 173 -18.07 10.53 -7.37
CA LYS A 173 -18.13 11.57 -6.30
C LYS A 173 -18.89 12.83 -6.72
N ARG A 174 -18.82 13.19 -7.98
CA ARG A 174 -19.45 14.40 -8.53
C ARG A 174 -20.82 14.14 -9.14
N ASP A 175 -21.30 12.90 -9.08
CA ASP A 175 -22.51 12.42 -9.78
C ASP A 175 -22.47 12.68 -11.30
N ASP A 176 -21.27 12.65 -11.89
CA ASP A 176 -21.08 12.69 -13.34
C ASP A 176 -21.33 11.30 -13.93
N ARG A 177 -22.62 11.01 -14.13
CA ARG A 177 -23.15 9.71 -14.54
C ARG A 177 -22.62 9.26 -15.90
N LYS A 178 -22.54 10.21 -16.86
CA LYS A 178 -22.08 9.91 -18.22
C LYS A 178 -20.61 9.50 -18.22
N THR A 179 -19.77 10.25 -17.51
CA THR A 179 -18.35 9.91 -17.38
C THR A 179 -18.17 8.59 -16.62
N ALA A 180 -18.89 8.37 -15.51
CA ALA A 180 -18.84 7.11 -14.79
C ALA A 180 -19.20 5.92 -15.69
N ALA A 181 -20.31 5.99 -16.43
CA ALA A 181 -20.74 4.93 -17.36
C ALA A 181 -19.74 4.69 -18.51
N SER A 182 -19.10 5.74 -19.03
CA SER A 182 -18.10 5.62 -20.11
C SER A 182 -16.82 4.89 -19.72
N LEU A 183 -16.50 4.88 -18.42
CA LEU A 183 -15.32 4.20 -17.84
C LEU A 183 -15.61 2.75 -17.45
N ILE A 184 -16.78 2.24 -17.75
CA ILE A 184 -17.16 0.85 -17.55
C ILE A 184 -16.90 0.03 -18.83
N ARG A 185 -16.45 -1.21 -18.64
CA ARG A 185 -16.32 -2.18 -19.74
C ARG A 185 -17.63 -2.96 -19.84
N TYR A 186 -18.28 -2.84 -20.99
CA TYR A 186 -19.50 -3.59 -21.27
C TYR A 186 -19.20 -4.87 -22.08
N PRO A 187 -19.95 -5.95 -21.85
CA PRO A 187 -21.01 -6.10 -20.84
C PRO A 187 -20.44 -6.21 -19.44
N ILE A 188 -21.12 -5.59 -18.45
CA ILE A 188 -20.74 -5.65 -17.04
C ILE A 188 -21.77 -6.41 -16.21
N ARG A 189 -21.30 -7.11 -15.19
CA ARG A 189 -22.13 -7.67 -14.12
C ARG A 189 -22.13 -6.71 -12.94
N VAL A 190 -23.34 -6.40 -12.46
CA VAL A 190 -23.57 -5.57 -11.29
C VAL A 190 -24.36 -6.37 -10.27
N ASP A 191 -23.84 -6.46 -9.05
CA ASP A 191 -24.52 -7.07 -7.91
C ASP A 191 -25.07 -5.95 -7.02
N THR A 192 -26.38 -6.00 -6.72
CA THR A 192 -27.09 -5.05 -5.84
C THR A 192 -27.93 -5.81 -4.83
N SER A 193 -28.47 -5.14 -3.83
CA SER A 193 -29.42 -5.72 -2.89
C SER A 193 -30.69 -6.27 -3.57
N ALA A 194 -31.04 -5.77 -4.77
CA ALA A 194 -32.15 -6.30 -5.59
C ALA A 194 -31.76 -7.53 -6.43
N GLY A 195 -30.50 -7.97 -6.34
CA GLY A 195 -29.96 -9.11 -7.08
C GLY A 195 -28.91 -8.72 -8.12
N ARG A 196 -28.58 -9.73 -8.93
CA ARG A 196 -27.53 -9.61 -9.97
C ARG A 196 -28.15 -9.31 -11.31
N LYS A 197 -27.62 -8.27 -12.00
CA LYS A 197 -28.02 -7.90 -13.36
C LYS A 197 -26.82 -7.72 -14.26
N ARG A 198 -26.96 -8.03 -15.54
CA ARG A 198 -25.97 -7.80 -16.58
C ARG A 198 -26.43 -6.63 -17.45
N TYR A 199 -25.54 -5.66 -17.66
CA TYR A 199 -25.74 -4.49 -18.50
C TYR A 199 -24.85 -4.62 -19.72
N THR A 200 -25.41 -4.39 -20.91
CA THR A 200 -24.73 -4.54 -22.20
C THR A 200 -24.28 -3.20 -22.78
N SER A 201 -24.84 -2.11 -22.30
CA SER A 201 -24.48 -0.76 -22.77
C SER A 201 -24.51 0.29 -21.64
N ALA A 202 -23.96 1.46 -21.93
CA ALA A 202 -23.99 2.59 -21.01
C ALA A 202 -25.43 3.13 -20.82
N GLU A 203 -26.26 3.08 -21.85
CA GLU A 203 -27.65 3.53 -21.81
C GLU A 203 -28.47 2.66 -20.83
N GLU A 204 -28.32 1.34 -20.93
CA GLU A 204 -28.99 0.41 -20.01
C GLU A 204 -28.56 0.66 -18.55
N LEU A 205 -27.27 0.88 -18.31
CA LEU A 205 -26.76 1.13 -16.98
C LEU A 205 -27.24 2.49 -16.45
N LEU A 206 -27.26 3.52 -17.30
CA LEU A 206 -27.76 4.85 -16.92
C LEU A 206 -29.24 4.87 -16.56
N ALA A 207 -30.05 4.02 -17.20
CA ALA A 207 -31.47 3.88 -16.85
C ALA A 207 -31.67 3.37 -15.39
N ASP A 208 -30.75 2.56 -14.88
CA ASP A 208 -30.79 2.02 -13.53
C ASP A 208 -29.74 2.68 -12.58
N TYR A 209 -29.24 3.87 -12.96
CA TYR A 209 -28.09 4.47 -12.26
C TYR A 209 -28.32 4.64 -10.76
N GLU A 210 -29.49 5.12 -10.32
CA GLU A 210 -29.82 5.33 -8.91
C GLU A 210 -29.95 4.02 -8.12
N LEU A 211 -30.38 2.94 -8.79
CA LEU A 211 -30.41 1.61 -8.19
C LEU A 211 -28.98 1.06 -7.96
N ILE A 212 -28.06 1.35 -8.89
CA ILE A 212 -26.68 0.88 -8.83
C ILE A 212 -25.84 1.77 -7.90
N PHE A 213 -25.88 3.08 -8.10
CA PHE A 213 -25.10 4.06 -7.37
C PHE A 213 -25.91 4.72 -6.26
N THR A 214 -26.38 3.91 -5.32
CA THR A 214 -27.07 4.41 -4.12
C THR A 214 -26.18 5.39 -3.33
N PRO A 215 -26.73 6.29 -2.50
CA PRO A 215 -25.91 7.19 -1.68
C PRO A 215 -24.86 6.45 -0.84
N VAL A 216 -25.21 5.32 -0.24
CA VAL A 216 -24.31 4.48 0.57
C VAL A 216 -23.18 3.92 -0.29
N PHE A 217 -23.50 3.40 -1.48
CA PHE A 217 -22.50 2.85 -2.39
C PHE A 217 -21.55 3.93 -2.90
N ARG A 218 -22.06 5.11 -3.28
CA ARG A 218 -21.23 6.26 -3.67
C ARG A 218 -20.31 6.70 -2.55
N GLU A 219 -20.78 6.72 -1.32
CA GLU A 219 -19.96 7.04 -0.15
C GLU A 219 -18.85 6.00 0.07
N SER A 220 -19.17 4.71 -0.06
CA SER A 220 -18.18 3.63 0.06
C SER A 220 -17.07 3.75 -1.00
N ILE A 221 -17.45 4.03 -2.26
CA ILE A 221 -16.50 4.31 -3.34
C ILE A 221 -15.64 5.54 -3.01
N ALA A 222 -16.26 6.62 -2.50
CA ALA A 222 -15.57 7.87 -2.20
C ALA A 222 -14.51 7.73 -1.09
N LYS A 223 -14.69 6.80 -0.16
CA LYS A 223 -13.71 6.47 0.90
C LYS A 223 -12.52 5.66 0.38
N GLY A 224 -12.67 4.99 -0.75
CA GLY A 224 -11.59 4.24 -1.39
C GLY A 224 -10.49 5.14 -1.95
N LEU A 225 -9.30 4.60 -2.14
CA LEU A 225 -8.16 5.28 -2.76
C LEU A 225 -7.87 4.63 -4.11
N PRO A 226 -8.10 5.35 -5.24
CA PRO A 226 -7.90 4.82 -6.60
C PRO A 226 -6.41 4.86 -7.02
N ARG A 227 -5.52 4.51 -6.10
CA ARG A 227 -4.08 4.42 -6.30
C ARG A 227 -3.49 3.36 -5.36
N ASN A 228 -2.50 2.61 -5.81
CA ASN A 228 -1.92 1.47 -5.09
C ASN A 228 -2.99 0.49 -4.60
N MET A 229 -3.92 0.19 -5.49
CA MET A 229 -5.04 -0.69 -5.20
C MET A 229 -4.57 -2.13 -5.01
N PHE A 230 -5.29 -2.87 -4.18
CA PHE A 230 -5.11 -4.30 -4.03
C PHE A 230 -5.37 -5.02 -5.36
N VAL A 231 -4.59 -6.07 -5.65
CA VAL A 231 -4.65 -6.83 -6.90
C VAL A 231 -5.02 -8.29 -6.63
N ARG A 232 -5.93 -8.79 -7.40
CA ARG A 232 -6.33 -10.20 -7.46
C ARG A 232 -6.62 -10.61 -8.90
N ASP A 233 -6.88 -11.91 -9.14
CA ASP A 233 -7.22 -12.50 -10.46
C ASP A 233 -8.30 -11.71 -11.20
N GLN A 234 -9.21 -11.05 -10.48
CA GLN A 234 -10.33 -10.29 -11.03
C GLN A 234 -9.94 -8.88 -11.49
N GLY A 235 -8.79 -8.36 -11.06
CA GLY A 235 -8.35 -7.01 -11.38
C GLY A 235 -7.78 -6.25 -10.18
N ALA A 236 -7.78 -4.92 -10.29
CA ALA A 236 -7.44 -4.01 -9.20
C ALA A 236 -8.71 -3.57 -8.47
N MET A 237 -8.70 -3.68 -7.14
CA MET A 237 -9.85 -3.47 -6.27
C MET A 237 -9.81 -2.08 -5.64
N LEU A 238 -10.89 -1.32 -5.81
CA LEU A 238 -11.14 -0.09 -5.07
C LEU A 238 -12.07 -0.38 -3.88
N GLY A 239 -11.69 0.13 -2.72
CA GLY A 239 -12.42 -0.13 -1.48
C GLY A 239 -12.25 -1.57 -1.01
N SER A 240 -13.29 -2.15 -0.44
CA SER A 240 -13.33 -3.53 0.07
C SER A 240 -14.04 -4.48 -0.92
N GLY A 241 -13.87 -4.28 -2.22
CA GLY A 241 -14.50 -5.11 -3.26
C GLY A 241 -15.65 -4.45 -4.00
N GLN A 242 -15.94 -3.19 -3.70
CA GLN A 242 -17.06 -2.46 -4.32
C GLN A 242 -16.86 -2.28 -5.83
N VAL A 243 -15.65 -1.97 -6.27
CA VAL A 243 -15.34 -1.74 -7.68
C VAL A 243 -14.08 -2.49 -8.07
N TRP A 244 -14.13 -3.15 -9.22
CA TRP A 244 -12.98 -3.83 -9.80
C TRP A 244 -12.61 -3.24 -11.16
N PHE A 245 -11.33 -3.00 -11.38
CA PHE A 245 -10.79 -2.48 -12.63
C PHE A 245 -9.97 -3.55 -13.34
N GLY A 246 -10.20 -3.71 -14.63
CA GLY A 246 -9.39 -4.58 -15.48
C GLY A 246 -8.05 -3.95 -15.88
N ALA A 247 -7.26 -4.69 -16.65
CA ALA A 247 -5.93 -4.27 -17.10
C ALA A 247 -5.94 -2.98 -17.94
N ASP A 248 -7.04 -2.66 -18.59
CA ASP A 248 -7.23 -1.41 -19.34
C ASP A 248 -7.67 -0.22 -18.47
N GLY A 249 -7.81 -0.44 -17.15
CA GLY A 249 -8.28 0.56 -16.19
C GLY A 249 -9.78 0.85 -16.25
N LYS A 250 -10.57 0.09 -17.04
CA LYS A 250 -12.02 0.19 -17.03
C LYS A 250 -12.63 -0.69 -15.92
N VAL A 251 -13.77 -0.25 -15.41
CA VAL A 251 -14.54 -1.00 -14.42
C VAL A 251 -15.06 -2.30 -15.03
N THR A 252 -14.82 -3.43 -14.37
CA THR A 252 -15.23 -4.77 -14.81
C THR A 252 -16.25 -5.44 -13.90
N ALA A 253 -16.39 -4.95 -12.66
CA ALA A 253 -17.45 -5.37 -11.75
C ALA A 253 -17.82 -4.25 -10.77
N LEU A 254 -19.10 -4.21 -10.40
CA LEU A 254 -19.68 -3.34 -9.37
C LEU A 254 -20.45 -4.23 -8.39
N ASN A 255 -20.14 -4.09 -7.10
CA ASN A 255 -20.71 -4.90 -6.02
C ASN A 255 -21.32 -3.95 -4.99
N ASN A 256 -22.61 -3.65 -5.14
CA ASN A 256 -23.41 -2.85 -4.23
C ASN A 256 -24.38 -3.76 -3.44
N TYR A 257 -23.91 -4.34 -2.34
CA TYR A 257 -24.72 -5.16 -1.40
C TYR A 257 -24.61 -4.67 0.02
#